data_4b231deb074ecea1c8b69d0acfc7913e
#
_entry.id   4b231deb074ecea1c8b69d0acfc7913e
#
_cell.length_a   1.000
_cell.length_b   1.000
_cell.length_c   1.000
_cell.angle_alpha   90.00
_cell.angle_beta   90.00
_cell.angle_gamma   90.00
#
_symmetry.space_group_name_H-M   'P 1'
#
loop_
_entity.id
_entity.type
_entity.pdbx_description
1 polymer ?
#
loop_
_entity_poly.entity_id
_entity_poly.type
_entity_poly.pdbx_seq_one_letter_code
_entity_poly.pdbx_strand_id
1 'polypeptide(L)' 'MGGVEVSMRADRAEVSWDPAKSKWLVRIASGDEFIRRHCNLPKDATEAQLRSAAEQTVRDDGYELDPTRIAIRR' A
#
# COMPACT_ATOMS: atom_id res chain seq x y z
N MET A 1 20.49 -11.50 19.25
CA MET A 1 20.10 -11.09 18.97
C MET A 1 20.03 -10.38 18.23
N GLY A 2 20.16 -10.28 17.98
CA GLY A 2 20.26 -9.40 17.41
C GLY A 2 19.39 -8.92 16.50
N GLY A 3 19.21 -9.11 15.72
CA GLY A 3 18.41 -8.81 14.81
C GLY A 3 17.50 -7.80 15.04
N VAL A 4 17.84 -6.74 15.14
CA VAL A 4 16.96 -5.73 15.28
C VAL A 4 16.30 -5.48 14.02
N GLU A 5 15.08 -5.77 13.97
CA GLU A 5 14.37 -5.44 12.85
C GLU A 5 14.01 -4.07 12.90
N VAL A 6 14.39 -3.31 12.03
CA VAL A 6 14.04 -1.93 11.98
C VAL A 6 12.95 -1.77 10.97
N SER A 7 11.81 -2.23 11.29
CA SER A 7 10.69 -2.00 10.42
C SER A 7 10.09 -0.68 10.74
N MET A 8 9.78 0.10 9.74
CA MET A 8 9.08 1.35 9.92
C MET A 8 7.59 1.07 9.92
N ARG A 9 6.87 1.76 10.77
CA ARG A 9 5.44 1.56 10.86
C ARG A 9 4.72 2.61 10.05
N ALA A 10 3.87 2.15 9.16
CA ALA A 10 3.03 3.05 8.40
C ALA A 10 1.74 3.30 9.16
N ASP A 11 1.18 4.49 9.01
CA ASP A 11 -0.06 4.84 9.68
C ASP A 11 -1.26 4.31 8.94
N ARG A 12 -1.23 4.37 7.62
CA ARG A 12 -2.34 3.89 6.79
C ARG A 12 -1.87 3.81 5.35
N ALA A 13 -2.66 3.13 4.55
CA ALA A 13 -2.43 3.08 3.11
C ALA A 13 -3.77 3.26 2.42
N GLU A 14 -3.74 3.86 1.23
CA GLU A 14 -4.93 4.08 0.47
C GLU A 14 -4.69 3.61 -0.95
N VAL A 15 -5.64 2.85 -1.49
CA VAL A 15 -5.55 2.34 -2.84
C VAL A 15 -6.61 3.03 -3.66
N SER A 16 -6.22 3.62 -4.78
CA SER A 16 -7.17 4.29 -5.67
C SER A 16 -6.74 4.08 -7.11
N TRP A 17 -7.70 4.21 -8.01
CA TRP A 17 -7.42 4.07 -9.43
C TRP A 17 -6.84 5.38 -9.96
N ASP A 18 -5.76 5.26 -10.71
CA ASP A 18 -5.13 6.41 -11.34
C ASP A 18 -5.42 6.34 -12.84
N PRO A 19 -6.41 7.10 -13.33
CA PRO A 19 -6.79 7.01 -14.73
C PRO A 19 -5.72 7.55 -15.68
N ALA A 20 -4.90 8.46 -15.22
CA ALA A 20 -3.86 9.02 -16.05
C ALA A 20 -2.81 7.97 -16.41
N LYS A 21 -2.56 7.02 -15.52
CA LYS A 21 -1.60 5.98 -15.78
C LYS A 21 -2.24 4.61 -16.00
N SER A 22 -3.55 4.53 -15.87
CA SER A 22 -4.30 3.29 -16.00
C SER A 22 -3.73 2.22 -15.08
N LYS A 23 -3.47 2.59 -13.86
CA LYS A 23 -2.93 1.71 -12.85
C LYS A 23 -3.52 2.04 -11.50
N TRP A 24 -3.40 1.11 -10.57
CA TRP A 24 -3.81 1.37 -9.21
C TRP A 24 -2.66 2.05 -8.47
N LEU A 25 -3.00 3.04 -7.67
CA LEU A 25 -2.03 3.78 -6.89
C LEU A 25 -2.18 3.41 -5.43
N VAL A 26 -1.08 3.03 -4.81
CA VAL A 26 -1.02 2.76 -3.38
C VAL A 26 -0.27 3.91 -2.73
N ARG A 27 -0.96 4.63 -1.85
CA ARG A 27 -0.34 5.73 -1.10
C ARG A 27 -0.16 5.25 0.33
N ILE A 28 1.06 5.29 0.78
CA ILE A 28 1.41 4.87 2.13
C ILE A 28 1.73 6.11 2.93
N ALA A 29 1.05 6.29 4.06
CA ALA A 29 1.29 7.44 4.93
C ALA A 29 2.06 6.97 6.15
N SER A 30 3.16 7.64 6.43
CA SER A 30 3.96 7.33 7.61
C SER A 30 4.46 8.65 8.19
N GLY A 31 3.85 9.08 9.28
CA GLY A 31 4.15 10.38 9.87
C GLY A 31 3.81 11.48 8.87
N ASP A 32 4.78 12.29 8.53
CA ASP A 32 4.59 13.36 7.57
C ASP A 32 4.93 12.97 6.16
N GLU A 33 5.32 11.71 5.94
CA GLU A 33 5.73 11.27 4.63
C GLU A 33 4.66 10.51 3.91
N PHE A 34 4.63 10.66 2.60
CA PHE A 34 3.72 9.90 1.75
C PHE A 34 4.54 9.24 0.67
N ILE A 35 4.34 7.94 0.50
CA ILE A 35 5.02 7.17 -0.52
C ILE A 35 3.97 6.70 -1.50
N ARG A 36 4.24 6.86 -2.78
CA ARG A 36 3.31 6.45 -3.83
C ARG A 36 3.94 5.35 -4.66
N ARG A 37 3.17 4.30 -4.87
CA ARG A 37 3.59 3.18 -5.70
C ARG A 37 2.44 2.77 -6.58
N HIS A 38 2.72 2.40 -7.80
CA HIS A 38 1.69 1.93 -8.72
C HIS A 38 1.73 0.43 -8.81
N CYS A 39 0.55 -0.17 -8.96
CA CYS A 39 0.39 -1.61 -9.10
C CYS A 39 -0.24 -1.92 -10.44
N ASN A 40 0.27 -2.98 -11.08
CA ASN A 40 -0.25 -3.43 -12.34
C ASN A 40 -1.37 -4.43 -12.14
N LEU A 41 -2.54 -3.96 -11.80
CA LEU A 41 -3.73 -4.78 -11.68
C LEU A 41 -4.82 -4.21 -12.57
N PRO A 42 -5.74 -5.04 -13.05
CA PRO A 42 -6.80 -4.54 -13.92
C PRO A 42 -7.73 -3.62 -13.15
N LYS A 43 -8.44 -2.79 -13.89
CA LYS A 43 -9.34 -1.83 -13.27
C LYS A 43 -10.42 -2.53 -12.46
N ASP A 44 -10.83 -3.71 -12.90
CA ASP A 44 -11.88 -4.46 -12.22
C ASP A 44 -11.30 -5.44 -11.19
N ALA A 45 -10.09 -5.23 -10.73
CA ALA A 45 -9.51 -6.08 -9.69
C ALA A 45 -10.42 -6.08 -8.47
N THR A 46 -10.49 -7.23 -7.81
CA THR A 46 -11.34 -7.36 -6.64
C THR A 46 -10.71 -6.65 -5.45
N GLU A 47 -11.53 -6.37 -4.46
CA GLU A 47 -11.03 -5.74 -3.26
C GLU A 47 -9.96 -6.61 -2.60
N ALA A 48 -10.12 -7.92 -2.61
CA ALA A 48 -9.14 -8.83 -2.04
C ALA A 48 -7.81 -8.73 -2.77
N GLN A 49 -7.85 -8.62 -4.10
CA GLN A 49 -6.63 -8.47 -4.88
C GLN A 49 -5.94 -7.13 -4.59
N LEU A 50 -6.71 -6.07 -4.49
CA LEU A 50 -6.16 -4.76 -4.20
C LEU A 50 -5.56 -4.69 -2.81
N ARG A 51 -6.23 -5.30 -1.84
CA ARG A 51 -5.75 -5.31 -0.47
C ARG A 51 -4.45 -6.10 -0.36
N SER A 52 -4.39 -7.24 -1.04
CA SER A 52 -3.19 -8.06 -1.05
C SER A 52 -2.03 -7.32 -1.70
N ALA A 53 -2.29 -6.63 -2.81
CA ALA A 53 -1.27 -5.85 -3.49
C ALA A 53 -0.77 -4.71 -2.61
N ALA A 54 -1.66 -4.07 -1.88
CA ALA A 54 -1.28 -2.98 -0.99
C ALA A 54 -0.40 -3.50 0.14
N GLU A 55 -0.76 -4.63 0.73
CA GLU A 55 0.05 -5.23 1.78
C GLU A 55 1.44 -5.57 1.28
N GLN A 56 1.52 -6.12 0.08
CA GLN A 56 2.79 -6.47 -0.50
C GLN A 56 3.63 -5.23 -0.76
N THR A 57 3.00 -4.18 -1.28
CA THR A 57 3.69 -2.93 -1.57
C THR A 57 4.26 -2.30 -0.30
N VAL A 58 3.45 -2.28 0.76
CA VAL A 58 3.89 -1.73 2.03
C VAL A 58 5.08 -2.51 2.56
N ARG A 59 5.01 -3.82 2.48
CA ARG A 59 6.07 -4.68 2.98
C ARG A 59 7.34 -4.52 2.15
N ASP A 60 7.21 -4.40 0.83
CA ASP A 60 8.35 -4.24 -0.06
C ASP A 60 9.10 -2.95 0.20
N ASP A 61 8.41 -1.93 0.68
CA ASP A 61 9.04 -0.66 1.03
C ASP A 61 9.56 -0.64 2.46
N GLY A 62 9.50 -1.76 3.15
CA GLY A 62 10.06 -1.86 4.49
C GLY A 62 9.14 -1.36 5.59
N TYR A 63 7.86 -1.24 5.33
CA TYR A 63 6.91 -0.77 6.33
C TYR A 63 6.06 -1.93 6.84
N GLU A 64 5.53 -1.73 8.03
CA GLU A 64 4.53 -2.62 8.59
C GLU A 64 3.24 -1.86 8.73
N LEU A 65 2.14 -2.48 8.39
CA LEU A 65 0.85 -1.84 8.43
C LEU A 65 -0.21 -2.84 8.80
N ASP A 66 -1.09 -2.44 9.71
CA ASP A 66 -2.25 -3.25 10.06
C ASP A 66 -3.18 -3.28 8.84
N PRO A 67 -3.55 -4.47 8.37
CA PRO A 67 -4.43 -4.56 7.19
C PRO A 67 -5.75 -3.81 7.33
N THR A 68 -6.23 -3.61 8.55
CA THR A 68 -7.47 -2.87 8.75
C THR A 68 -7.31 -1.39 8.44
N ARG A 69 -6.09 -0.93 8.26
CA ARG A 69 -5.84 0.47 7.94
C ARG A 69 -5.60 0.71 6.46
N ILE A 70 -5.90 -0.28 5.64
CA ILE A 70 -5.83 -0.13 4.20
C ILE A 70 -7.21 0.25 3.70
N ALA A 71 -7.32 1.40 3.07
CA ALA A 71 -8.58 1.87 2.52
C ALA A 71 -8.54 1.71 1.00
N ILE A 72 -9.60 1.20 0.43
CA ILE A 72 -9.68 1.01 -1.01
C ILE A 72 -10.78 1.89 -1.55
N ARG A 73 -10.41 2.75 -2.48
CA ARG A 73 -11.35 3.64 -3.12
C ARG A 73 -11.53 3.22 -4.55
N ARG A 74 -12.75 2.92 -4.91
CA ARG A 74 -13.05 2.43 -6.26
C ARG A 74 -13.92 3.39 -7.01
#